data_285d27aadc12be66290e15f3d27eeb49
#
_entry.id   285d27aadc12be66290e15f3d27eeb49
#
_cell.length_a   1.000
_cell.length_b   1.000
_cell.length_c   1.000
_cell.angle_alpha   90.00
_cell.angle_beta   90.00
_cell.angle_gamma   90.00
#
_symmetry.space_group_name_H-M   'P 1'
#
loop_
_entity.id
_entity.type
_entity.pdbx_description
1 polymer ?
#
loop_
_entity_poly.entity_id
_entity_poly.type
_entity_poly.pdbx_seq_one_letter_code
_entity_poly.pdbx_strand_id
1 'polypeptide(L)'
;PIAHRIDHMLSGVRAQIAIKVFGEDLDTLRSQAGLLRERLARIPGMADLDIEKQVLAPQIKVRVDFDAAARYGISTAQLTRSLQTLVDGQVVTQIVEGNRRFDLVVRLPEAARSLDGLAQLLIETPSGRVPLSRLASIEDADGPNQITRDEGRRRIVISANVQGRALSAVVADLRQAVAEFPL
;
A
#
# COMPACT_ATOMS: atom_id res chain seq x y z
N PRO A 1 7.53 25.36 24.65
CA PRO A 1 6.78 25.64 23.42
C PRO A 1 7.41 25.03 22.15
N ILE A 2 8.75 24.82 22.12
CA ILE A 2 9.44 24.28 20.95
C ILE A 2 9.33 22.75 20.88
N ALA A 3 9.36 22.04 22.00
CA ALA A 3 9.24 20.57 22.06
C ALA A 3 7.89 20.08 21.50
N HIS A 4 6.78 20.74 21.82
CA HIS A 4 5.47 20.42 21.26
C HIS A 4 5.38 20.58 19.73
N ARG A 5 6.12 21.52 19.15
CA ARG A 5 6.16 21.69 17.69
C ARG A 5 6.94 20.59 16.98
N ILE A 6 7.97 20.06 17.62
CA ILE A 6 8.82 18.99 17.07
C ILE A 6 8.08 17.65 17.09
N ASP A 7 7.32 17.33 18.14
CA ASP A 7 6.50 16.12 18.21
C ASP A 7 5.39 16.11 17.13
N HIS A 8 4.79 17.27 16.84
CA HIS A 8 3.83 17.41 15.76
C HIS A 8 4.44 17.24 14.35
N MET A 9 5.71 17.57 14.18
CA MET A 9 6.42 17.36 12.91
C MET A 9 6.85 15.91 12.68
N LEU A 10 7.14 15.18 13.74
CA LEU A 10 7.53 13.75 13.67
C LEU A 10 6.34 12.83 13.39
N SER A 11 5.13 13.20 13.81
CA SER A 11 3.90 12.43 13.51
C SER A 11 3.30 12.73 12.14
N GLY A 12 3.75 13.79 11.44
CA GLY A 12 3.24 14.20 10.13
C GLY A 12 1.79 14.74 10.14
N VAL A 13 1.16 14.86 11.31
CA VAL A 13 -0.24 15.27 11.48
C VAL A 13 -0.30 16.63 12.16
N ARG A 14 -0.92 17.62 11.51
CA ARG A 14 -1.20 18.95 12.11
C ARG A 14 -2.54 18.91 12.86
N ALA A 15 -2.68 18.04 13.84
CA ALA A 15 -3.90 17.90 14.63
C ALA A 15 -3.57 17.80 16.12
N GLN A 16 -4.53 18.21 16.97
CA GLN A 16 -4.38 18.17 18.43
C GLN A 16 -4.52 16.73 18.97
N ILE A 17 -5.26 15.88 18.25
CA ILE A 17 -5.50 14.48 18.58
C ILE A 17 -5.14 13.62 17.36
N ALA A 18 -4.40 12.55 17.60
CA ALA A 18 -4.13 11.51 16.62
C ALA A 18 -4.47 10.14 17.21
N ILE A 19 -5.38 9.42 16.57
CA ILE A 19 -5.81 8.08 16.97
C ILE A 19 -5.25 7.10 15.96
N LYS A 20 -4.44 6.15 16.40
CA LYS A 20 -3.83 5.13 15.55
C LYS A 20 -4.64 3.85 15.66
N VAL A 21 -5.18 3.37 14.53
CA VAL A 21 -5.85 2.08 14.43
C VAL A 21 -4.86 1.10 13.80
N PHE A 22 -4.63 -0.04 14.47
CA PHE A 22 -3.67 -1.06 14.03
C PHE A 22 -4.39 -2.32 13.58
N GLY A 23 -3.87 -3.01 12.57
CA GLY A 23 -4.39 -4.29 12.09
C GLY A 23 -3.51 -4.88 10.99
N GLU A 24 -3.82 -6.10 10.59
CA GLU A 24 -3.05 -6.83 9.56
C GLU A 24 -3.62 -6.60 8.15
N ASP A 25 -4.94 -6.49 8.04
CA ASP A 25 -5.64 -6.29 6.78
C ASP A 25 -6.03 -4.83 6.58
N LEU A 26 -5.69 -4.25 5.42
CA LEU A 26 -5.91 -2.82 5.14
C LEU A 26 -7.37 -2.48 4.86
N ASP A 27 -8.14 -3.39 4.29
CA ASP A 27 -9.55 -3.15 3.97
C ASP A 27 -10.37 -3.17 5.25
N THR A 28 -10.06 -4.12 6.15
CA THR A 28 -10.60 -4.17 7.51
C THR A 28 -10.24 -2.90 8.28
N LEU A 29 -8.96 -2.49 8.28
CA LEU A 29 -8.50 -1.26 8.94
C LEU A 29 -9.25 -0.02 8.43
N ARG A 30 -9.43 0.08 7.12
CA ARG A 30 -10.14 1.19 6.49
C ARG A 30 -11.60 1.24 6.92
N SER A 31 -12.27 0.09 6.92
CA SER A 31 -13.66 -0.04 7.38
C SER A 31 -13.80 0.33 8.85
N GLN A 32 -12.93 -0.18 9.71
CA GLN A 32 -12.92 0.11 11.14
C GLN A 32 -12.61 1.58 11.44
N ALA A 33 -11.65 2.17 10.73
CA ALA A 33 -11.35 3.60 10.86
C ALA A 33 -12.55 4.47 10.44
N GLY A 34 -13.30 4.07 9.40
CA GLY A 34 -14.53 4.73 8.98
C GLY A 34 -15.61 4.71 10.07
N LEU A 35 -15.91 3.52 10.60
CA LEU A 35 -16.91 3.35 11.66
C LEU A 35 -16.50 4.11 12.95
N LEU A 36 -15.23 4.02 13.32
CA LEU A 36 -14.73 4.74 14.49
C LEU A 36 -14.84 6.26 14.29
N ARG A 37 -14.46 6.78 13.12
CA ARG A 37 -14.63 8.21 12.80
C ARG A 37 -16.08 8.66 12.97
N GLU A 38 -17.05 7.91 12.45
CA GLU A 38 -18.49 8.25 12.59
C GLU A 38 -18.93 8.29 14.06
N ARG A 39 -18.44 7.38 14.89
CA ARG A 39 -18.71 7.38 16.32
C ARG A 39 -18.09 8.59 17.02
N LEU A 40 -16.83 8.89 16.71
CA LEU A 40 -16.10 10.02 17.28
C LEU A 40 -16.68 11.37 16.86
N ALA A 41 -17.27 11.48 15.69
CA ALA A 41 -17.94 12.69 15.22
C ALA A 41 -19.15 13.10 16.08
N ARG A 42 -19.68 12.19 16.89
CA ARG A 42 -20.79 12.47 17.83
C ARG A 42 -20.32 13.07 19.17
N ILE A 43 -19.01 13.10 19.42
CA ILE A 43 -18.46 13.66 20.64
C ILE A 43 -18.50 15.19 20.55
N PRO A 44 -19.18 15.89 21.48
CA PRO A 44 -19.22 17.36 21.46
C PRO A 44 -17.82 17.95 21.60
N GLY A 45 -17.50 18.92 20.75
CA GLY A 45 -16.19 19.60 20.75
C GLY A 45 -15.15 18.95 19.84
N MET A 46 -15.45 17.82 19.19
CA MET A 46 -14.60 17.28 18.11
C MET A 46 -14.80 18.10 16.84
N ALA A 47 -13.68 18.51 16.22
CA ALA A 47 -13.64 19.27 14.98
C ALA A 47 -12.58 18.68 14.03
N ASP A 48 -12.72 18.97 12.73
CA ASP A 48 -11.75 18.59 11.67
C ASP A 48 -11.37 17.11 11.73
N LEU A 49 -12.36 16.24 11.92
CA LEU A 49 -12.14 14.80 12.00
C LEU A 49 -11.82 14.26 10.61
N ASP A 50 -10.58 13.85 10.38
CA ASP A 50 -10.13 13.32 9.11
C ASP A 50 -9.40 11.99 9.27
N ILE A 51 -9.60 11.08 8.31
CA ILE A 51 -8.86 9.82 8.22
C ILE A 51 -7.69 10.02 7.26
N GLU A 52 -6.53 9.51 7.63
CA GLU A 52 -5.35 9.46 6.75
C GLU A 52 -5.75 8.92 5.37
N LYS A 53 -5.58 9.77 4.33
CA LYS A 53 -5.98 9.41 2.96
C LYS A 53 -5.21 8.20 2.47
N GLN A 54 -5.94 7.13 2.22
CA GLN A 54 -5.44 5.94 1.56
C GLN A 54 -5.70 6.06 0.06
N VAL A 55 -4.72 6.56 -0.68
CA VAL A 55 -4.82 6.64 -2.14
C VAL A 55 -4.66 5.24 -2.72
N LEU A 56 -5.68 4.76 -3.40
CA LEU A 56 -5.61 3.54 -4.20
C LEU A 56 -4.98 3.88 -5.54
N ALA A 57 -4.05 3.05 -5.97
CA ALA A 57 -3.45 3.12 -7.29
C ALA A 57 -3.84 1.87 -8.09
N PRO A 58 -4.19 2.01 -9.37
CA PRO A 58 -4.41 0.86 -10.24
C PRO A 58 -3.16 -0.03 -10.27
N GLN A 59 -3.34 -1.32 -10.06
CA GLN A 59 -2.27 -2.32 -10.03
C GLN A 59 -2.68 -3.55 -10.82
N ILE A 60 -1.72 -4.19 -11.46
CA ILE A 60 -1.92 -5.52 -12.02
C ILE A 60 -1.37 -6.53 -11.02
N LYS A 61 -2.23 -7.42 -10.54
CA LYS A 61 -1.88 -8.46 -9.58
C LYS A 61 -1.66 -9.77 -10.31
N VAL A 62 -0.44 -10.29 -10.23
CA VAL A 62 -0.07 -11.58 -10.80
C VAL A 62 0.11 -12.57 -9.66
N ARG A 63 -0.73 -13.62 -9.63
CA ARG A 63 -0.64 -14.71 -8.64
C ARG A 63 -0.18 -15.97 -9.36
N VAL A 64 0.98 -16.46 -9.00
CA VAL A 64 1.52 -17.71 -9.57
C VAL A 64 0.70 -18.90 -9.11
N ASP A 65 0.28 -19.75 -10.07
CA ASP A 65 -0.24 -21.08 -9.81
C ASP A 65 0.95 -22.04 -9.66
N PHE A 66 1.19 -22.48 -8.41
CA PHE A 66 2.32 -23.34 -8.08
C PHE A 66 2.27 -24.69 -8.78
N ASP A 67 1.07 -25.29 -8.89
CA ASP A 67 0.89 -26.59 -9.52
C ASP A 67 1.06 -26.49 -11.04
N ALA A 68 0.54 -25.43 -11.64
CA ALA A 68 0.75 -25.17 -13.06
C ALA A 68 2.23 -24.92 -13.37
N ALA A 69 2.91 -24.08 -12.60
CA ALA A 69 4.33 -23.81 -12.78
C ALA A 69 5.18 -25.11 -12.66
N ALA A 70 4.88 -25.95 -11.68
CA ALA A 70 5.55 -27.23 -11.49
C ALA A 70 5.34 -28.18 -12.70
N ARG A 71 4.11 -28.25 -13.27
CA ARG A 71 3.84 -29.07 -14.46
C ARG A 71 4.66 -28.66 -15.67
N TYR A 72 4.96 -27.37 -15.82
CA TYR A 72 5.82 -26.84 -16.88
C TYR A 72 7.31 -26.82 -16.52
N GLY A 73 7.68 -27.29 -15.32
CA GLY A 73 9.07 -27.41 -14.88
C GLY A 73 9.73 -26.08 -14.52
N ILE A 74 8.94 -25.01 -14.29
CA ILE A 74 9.48 -23.70 -13.86
C ILE A 74 9.20 -23.47 -12.38
N SER A 75 10.22 -23.05 -11.64
CA SER A 75 10.03 -22.66 -10.23
C SER A 75 9.40 -21.27 -10.12
N THR A 76 8.66 -21.03 -9.03
CA THR A 76 8.08 -19.71 -8.75
C THR A 76 9.14 -18.61 -8.72
N ALA A 77 10.31 -18.89 -8.15
CA ALA A 77 11.43 -17.95 -8.09
C ALA A 77 11.95 -17.56 -9.48
N GLN A 78 12.04 -18.53 -10.41
CA GLN A 78 12.43 -18.26 -11.79
C GLN A 78 11.37 -17.43 -12.50
N LEU A 79 10.08 -17.81 -12.38
CA LEU A 79 8.97 -17.07 -12.98
C LEU A 79 8.91 -15.62 -12.46
N THR A 80 9.01 -15.41 -11.16
CA THR A 80 9.02 -14.07 -10.56
C THR A 80 10.19 -13.24 -11.05
N ARG A 81 11.40 -13.82 -11.12
CA ARG A 81 12.58 -13.12 -11.63
C ARG A 81 12.43 -12.74 -13.10
N SER A 82 11.88 -13.64 -13.92
CA SER A 82 11.61 -13.36 -15.34
C SER A 82 10.61 -12.21 -15.49
N LEU A 83 9.53 -12.22 -14.69
CA LEU A 83 8.55 -11.13 -14.69
C LEU A 83 9.16 -9.81 -14.25
N GLN A 84 9.94 -9.78 -13.18
CA GLN A 84 10.64 -8.57 -12.72
C GLN A 84 11.53 -8.00 -13.82
N THR A 85 12.36 -8.85 -14.46
CA THR A 85 13.23 -8.41 -15.55
C THR A 85 12.45 -7.84 -16.73
N LEU A 86 11.34 -8.46 -17.10
CA LEU A 86 10.55 -8.09 -18.27
C LEU A 86 9.68 -6.84 -18.00
N VAL A 87 9.07 -6.74 -16.83
CA VAL A 87 8.11 -5.67 -16.47
C VAL A 87 8.81 -4.44 -15.90
N ASP A 88 9.65 -4.62 -14.89
CA ASP A 88 10.37 -3.51 -14.22
C ASP A 88 11.58 -3.06 -15.05
N GLY A 89 12.16 -3.99 -15.77
CA GLY A 89 13.36 -3.79 -16.57
C GLY A 89 14.64 -4.18 -15.83
N GLN A 90 15.68 -4.42 -16.63
CA GLN A 90 17.00 -4.71 -16.15
C GLN A 90 17.98 -3.66 -16.65
N VAL A 91 18.77 -3.11 -15.74
CA VAL A 91 19.93 -2.28 -16.11
C VAL A 91 20.99 -3.18 -16.73
N VAL A 92 21.23 -3.00 -18.02
CA VAL A 92 22.20 -3.80 -18.80
C VAL A 92 23.60 -3.24 -18.68
N THR A 93 23.71 -1.91 -18.74
CA THR A 93 24.99 -1.18 -18.63
C THR A 93 24.73 0.29 -18.32
N GLN A 94 25.80 1.03 -18.09
CA GLN A 94 25.75 2.49 -17.93
C GLN A 94 26.47 3.17 -19.09
N ILE A 95 25.84 4.17 -19.66
CA ILE A 95 26.43 5.06 -20.66
C ILE A 95 26.99 6.27 -19.93
N VAL A 96 28.28 6.60 -20.20
CA VAL A 96 28.94 7.75 -19.59
C VAL A 96 29.12 8.83 -20.67
N GLU A 97 28.51 9.99 -20.46
CA GLU A 97 28.65 11.18 -21.32
C GLU A 97 29.21 12.35 -20.48
N GLY A 98 30.50 12.59 -20.61
CA GLY A 98 31.18 13.59 -19.80
C GLY A 98 31.09 13.27 -18.31
N ASN A 99 30.44 14.14 -17.52
CA ASN A 99 30.23 13.94 -16.07
C ASN A 99 28.88 13.28 -15.72
N ARG A 100 28.09 12.86 -16.71
CA ARG A 100 26.78 12.24 -16.50
C ARG A 100 26.84 10.75 -16.77
N ARG A 101 26.10 9.99 -15.95
CA ARG A 101 25.90 8.55 -16.13
C ARG A 101 24.42 8.28 -16.33
N PHE A 102 24.11 7.47 -17.33
CA PHE A 102 22.75 7.06 -17.68
C PHE A 102 22.68 5.55 -17.65
N ASP A 103 21.70 5.00 -16.93
CA ASP A 103 21.45 3.58 -16.96
C ASP A 103 20.75 3.19 -18.28
N LEU A 104 21.32 2.21 -18.97
CA LEU A 104 20.66 1.57 -20.11
C LEU A 104 19.76 0.44 -19.58
N VAL A 105 18.45 0.67 -19.63
CA VAL A 105 17.45 -0.27 -19.12
C VAL A 105 16.74 -0.94 -20.29
N VAL A 106 16.68 -2.28 -20.26
CA VAL A 106 15.88 -3.08 -21.20
C VAL A 106 14.63 -3.59 -20.48
N ARG A 107 13.46 -3.31 -21.03
CA ARG A 107 12.16 -3.75 -20.52
C ARG A 107 11.16 -3.95 -21.64
N LEU A 108 10.04 -4.62 -21.34
CA LEU A 108 8.93 -4.74 -22.28
C LEU A 108 8.33 -3.36 -22.64
N PRO A 109 7.85 -3.19 -23.88
CA PRO A 109 7.09 -2.00 -24.25
C PRO A 109 5.80 -1.89 -23.43
N GLU A 110 5.26 -0.67 -23.31
CA GLU A 110 4.10 -0.40 -22.46
C GLU A 110 2.87 -1.24 -22.82
N ALA A 111 2.59 -1.43 -24.08
CA ALA A 111 1.48 -2.27 -24.55
C ALA A 111 1.58 -3.72 -24.07
N ALA A 112 2.78 -4.29 -23.97
CA ALA A 112 2.99 -5.64 -23.47
C ALA A 112 2.93 -5.74 -21.94
N ARG A 113 2.91 -4.61 -21.23
CA ARG A 113 2.76 -4.53 -19.76
C ARG A 113 1.31 -4.27 -19.32
N SER A 114 0.37 -4.23 -20.27
CA SER A 114 -1.08 -4.20 -19.99
C SER A 114 -1.57 -5.56 -19.48
N LEU A 115 -2.79 -5.61 -18.95
CA LEU A 115 -3.41 -6.85 -18.49
C LEU A 115 -3.39 -7.94 -19.59
N ASP A 116 -3.86 -7.60 -20.80
CA ASP A 116 -3.89 -8.52 -21.93
C ASP A 116 -2.50 -8.86 -22.45
N GLY A 117 -1.59 -7.89 -22.48
CA GLY A 117 -0.21 -8.09 -22.89
C GLY A 117 0.52 -9.06 -21.97
N LEU A 118 0.34 -8.94 -20.65
CA LEU A 118 0.90 -9.86 -19.67
C LEU A 118 0.27 -11.26 -19.77
N ALA A 119 -1.03 -11.36 -20.00
CA ALA A 119 -1.70 -12.66 -20.15
C ALA A 119 -1.14 -13.47 -21.31
N GLN A 120 -0.76 -12.81 -22.40
CA GLN A 120 -0.20 -13.42 -23.62
C GLN A 120 1.34 -13.51 -23.59
N LEU A 121 2.00 -12.97 -22.58
CA LEU A 121 3.45 -12.98 -22.46
C LEU A 121 3.98 -14.40 -22.42
N LEU A 122 4.85 -14.74 -23.37
CA LEU A 122 5.45 -16.06 -23.46
C LEU A 122 6.62 -16.18 -22.48
N ILE A 123 6.50 -17.10 -21.54
CA ILE A 123 7.55 -17.44 -20.57
C ILE A 123 8.28 -18.68 -21.05
N GLU A 124 9.60 -18.62 -21.04
CA GLU A 124 10.44 -19.76 -21.36
C GLU A 124 10.46 -20.74 -20.18
N THR A 125 10.10 -22.00 -20.46
CA THR A 125 10.08 -23.11 -19.51
C THR A 125 10.85 -24.29 -20.08
N PRO A 126 11.27 -25.26 -19.26
CA PRO A 126 11.86 -26.49 -19.76
C PRO A 126 10.98 -27.26 -20.76
N SER A 127 9.66 -27.08 -20.66
CA SER A 127 8.66 -27.70 -21.58
C SER A 127 8.36 -26.85 -22.81
N GLY A 128 9.09 -25.74 -23.05
CA GLY A 128 8.88 -24.81 -24.14
C GLY A 128 8.27 -23.48 -23.70
N ARG A 129 7.87 -22.64 -24.66
CA ARG A 129 7.28 -21.33 -24.41
C ARG A 129 5.79 -21.46 -24.05
N VAL A 130 5.42 -20.91 -22.91
CA VAL A 130 4.06 -21.01 -22.35
C VAL A 130 3.54 -19.60 -22.03
N PRO A 131 2.30 -19.26 -22.42
CA PRO A 131 1.68 -18.00 -22.02
C PRO A 131 1.59 -17.87 -20.50
N LEU A 132 1.86 -16.66 -19.96
CA LEU A 132 1.81 -16.40 -18.53
C LEU A 132 0.43 -16.76 -17.92
N SER A 133 -0.65 -16.56 -18.66
CA SER A 133 -2.01 -16.95 -18.25
C SER A 133 -2.19 -18.45 -17.92
N ARG A 134 -1.25 -19.31 -18.35
CA ARG A 134 -1.23 -20.73 -17.98
C ARG A 134 -0.46 -21.02 -16.69
N LEU A 135 0.32 -20.05 -16.22
CA LEU A 135 1.22 -20.17 -15.07
C LEU A 135 0.78 -19.31 -13.88
N ALA A 136 -0.12 -18.35 -14.12
CA ALA A 136 -0.57 -17.39 -13.12
C ALA A 136 -1.97 -16.86 -13.45
N SER A 137 -2.72 -16.44 -12.42
CA SER A 137 -3.86 -15.54 -12.59
C SER A 137 -3.38 -14.10 -12.66
N ILE A 138 -3.99 -13.31 -13.56
CA ILE A 138 -3.64 -11.93 -13.79
C ILE A 138 -4.93 -11.14 -13.63
N GLU A 139 -4.96 -10.22 -12.66
CA GLU A 139 -6.16 -9.49 -12.28
C GLU A 139 -5.84 -8.00 -12.23
N ASP A 140 -6.77 -7.18 -12.71
CA ASP A 140 -6.79 -5.75 -12.42
C ASP A 140 -7.24 -5.56 -10.96
N ALA A 141 -6.51 -4.77 -10.20
CA ALA A 141 -6.78 -4.55 -8.79
C ALA A 141 -6.40 -3.13 -8.39
N ASP A 142 -7.15 -2.58 -7.47
CA ASP A 142 -6.74 -1.38 -6.76
C ASP A 142 -5.92 -1.75 -5.53
N GLY A 143 -4.76 -1.19 -5.43
CA GLY A 143 -3.89 -1.40 -4.28
C GLY A 143 -3.51 -0.09 -3.59
N PRO A 144 -3.17 -0.13 -2.30
CA PRO A 144 -2.73 1.06 -1.59
C PRO A 144 -1.41 1.56 -2.19
N ASN A 145 -1.35 2.85 -2.52
CA ASN A 145 -0.12 3.49 -2.98
C ASN A 145 0.97 3.49 -1.88
N GLN A 146 0.53 3.59 -0.62
CA GLN A 146 1.41 3.60 0.54
C GLN A 146 0.81 2.80 1.69
N ILE A 147 1.63 1.97 2.33
CA ILE A 147 1.29 1.25 3.55
C ILE A 147 2.10 1.83 4.69
N THR A 148 1.44 2.58 5.58
CA THR A 148 2.08 3.16 6.75
C THR A 148 2.16 2.11 7.88
N ARG A 149 3.37 2.00 8.47
CA ARG A 149 3.61 1.11 9.61
C ARG A 149 4.16 1.89 10.80
N ASP A 150 3.83 1.42 11.98
CA ASP A 150 4.36 1.90 13.23
C ASP A 150 4.72 0.67 14.09
N GLU A 151 5.95 0.59 14.56
CA GLU A 151 6.50 -0.60 15.26
C GLU A 151 6.28 -1.92 14.48
N GLY A 152 6.43 -1.88 13.15
CA GLY A 152 6.22 -3.02 12.26
C GLY A 152 4.76 -3.38 11.95
N ARG A 153 3.77 -2.83 12.65
CA ARG A 153 2.33 -3.05 12.45
C ARG A 153 1.75 -2.03 11.48
N ARG A 154 0.85 -2.48 10.61
CA ARG A 154 0.11 -1.56 9.73
C ARG A 154 -0.82 -0.69 10.56
N ARG A 155 -0.92 0.58 10.21
CA ARG A 155 -1.80 1.53 10.89
C ARG A 155 -2.53 2.46 9.93
N ILE A 156 -3.65 2.99 10.39
CA ILE A 156 -4.34 4.15 9.81
C ILE A 156 -4.49 5.18 10.93
N VAL A 157 -4.30 6.45 10.63
CA VAL A 157 -4.44 7.55 11.59
C VAL A 157 -5.76 8.27 11.35
N ILE A 158 -6.50 8.51 12.44
CA ILE A 158 -7.62 9.44 12.48
C ILE A 158 -7.12 10.67 13.22
N SER A 159 -7.14 11.82 12.58
CA SER A 159 -6.75 13.10 13.16
C SER A 159 -7.96 13.93 13.51
N ALA A 160 -7.87 14.72 14.58
CA ALA A 160 -8.93 15.61 14.99
C ALA A 160 -8.40 16.84 15.71
N ASN A 161 -9.17 17.93 15.69
CA ASN A 161 -9.00 19.11 16.51
C ASN A 161 -10.11 19.22 17.56
N VAL A 162 -9.90 20.07 18.53
CA VAL A 162 -10.89 20.34 19.58
C VAL A 162 -11.32 21.80 19.49
N GLN A 163 -12.62 22.04 19.51
CA GLN A 163 -13.23 23.37 19.48
C GLN A 163 -14.30 23.53 20.56
N GLY A 164 -14.26 24.64 21.28
CA GLY A 164 -15.31 25.01 22.23
C GLY A 164 -15.30 24.25 23.56
N ARG A 165 -14.36 23.30 23.77
CA ARG A 165 -14.21 22.51 25.01
C ARG A 165 -12.73 22.34 25.39
N ALA A 166 -12.48 21.97 26.63
CA ALA A 166 -11.13 21.62 27.06
C ALA A 166 -10.66 20.31 26.42
N LEU A 167 -9.42 20.28 25.94
CA LEU A 167 -8.82 19.09 25.30
C LEU A 167 -8.91 17.84 26.21
N SER A 168 -8.65 18.02 27.53
CA SER A 168 -8.68 16.91 28.49
C SER A 168 -10.07 16.28 28.62
N ALA A 169 -11.15 17.09 28.56
CA ALA A 169 -12.51 16.58 28.61
C ALA A 169 -12.88 15.79 27.35
N VAL A 170 -12.52 16.32 26.16
CA VAL A 170 -12.75 15.62 24.90
C VAL A 170 -11.94 14.32 24.81
N VAL A 171 -10.69 14.31 25.30
CA VAL A 171 -9.87 13.09 25.37
C VAL A 171 -10.45 12.04 26.33
N ALA A 172 -11.10 12.44 27.43
CA ALA A 172 -11.79 11.51 28.32
C ALA A 172 -12.99 10.84 27.63
N ASP A 173 -13.86 11.64 26.97
CA ASP A 173 -14.98 11.12 26.19
C ASP A 173 -14.53 10.20 25.04
N LEU A 174 -13.44 10.60 24.37
CA LEU A 174 -12.81 9.79 23.30
C LEU A 174 -12.33 8.43 23.81
N ARG A 175 -11.64 8.39 24.96
CA ARG A 175 -11.17 7.14 25.56
C ARG A 175 -12.33 6.20 25.88
N GLN A 176 -13.42 6.73 26.40
CA GLN A 176 -14.62 5.94 26.66
C GLN A 176 -15.21 5.40 25.34
N ALA A 177 -15.39 6.24 24.34
CA ALA A 177 -15.93 5.86 23.05
C ALA A 177 -15.09 4.76 22.33
N VAL A 178 -13.76 4.85 22.45
CA VAL A 178 -12.83 3.84 21.91
C VAL A 178 -12.87 2.53 22.71
N ALA A 179 -12.94 2.60 24.04
CA ALA A 179 -13.04 1.40 24.90
C ALA A 179 -14.30 0.58 24.63
N GLU A 180 -15.40 1.24 24.25
CA GLU A 180 -16.67 0.60 23.90
C GLU A 180 -16.77 0.20 22.41
N PHE A 181 -15.72 0.48 21.60
CA PHE A 181 -15.71 0.15 20.18
C PHE A 181 -15.23 -1.29 19.99
N PRO A 182 -16.02 -2.17 19.36
CA PRO A 182 -15.59 -3.54 19.08
C PRO A 182 -14.51 -3.52 17.98
N LEU A 183 -13.32 -3.98 18.34
CA LEU A 183 -12.18 -4.19 17.43
C LEU A 183 -12.20 -5.61 16.88
#